data_b16d47bdbb3484c32bc2fd7341528458
#
_entry.id   b16d47bdbb3484c32bc2fd7341528458
#
_cell.length_a   1.000
_cell.length_b   1.000
_cell.length_c   1.000
_cell.angle_alpha   90.00
_cell.angle_beta   90.00
_cell.angle_gamma   90.00
#
_symmetry.space_group_name_H-M   'P 1'
#
loop_
_entity.id
_entity.type
_entity.pdbx_description
1 polymer ?
#
loop_
_entity_poly.entity_id
_entity_poly.type
_entity_poly.pdbx_seq_one_letter_code
_entity_poly.pdbx_strand_id
1 'polypeptide(L)'
;MTMKIALGMRLREGPWGGGMQFGKALANYFGERGIDVLFDLHDPDIDIILLTDPRRSSQSSAFTDADIAYYLTNINSRSIVVQRINDSSHSRTADFRSRRLAFANHCAHHTVFISQWLQDVYEIDGFSFIEPVVIKNGADRSVFHDFGGRIWDRNEKLRVVTHHWSTNWKKGLDVYLEIDTLLGQRPYSELFEFTFVGRVPEDVQFRHTRVVDPLTGSHLADQLRSHHLYVSASVGEAAGMHHIEGALCGLPVLYRQSGALPEYCSEFGLAFDEGAISVGLLNARDRYPRLKANMSEYPYDATLCCSSYHALFRELLAKREAVLSRRRWTRLNGWIFRSYSKAFDIVIKGYDRMSS
;
A
#
# COMPACT_ATOMS: atom_id res chain seq x y z
N MET A 1 32.69 -4.26 0.71
CA MET A 1 31.99 -2.96 0.85
C MET A 1 30.54 -3.25 1.21
N THR A 2 30.02 -2.54 2.16
CA THR A 2 28.62 -2.63 2.58
C THR A 2 27.74 -2.01 1.51
N MET A 3 26.62 -2.62 1.15
CA MET A 3 25.64 -2.06 0.20
C MET A 3 25.05 -0.76 0.77
N LYS A 4 24.95 0.28 -0.05
CA LYS A 4 24.35 1.57 0.30
C LYS A 4 23.06 1.79 -0.51
N ILE A 5 21.97 2.08 0.17
CA ILE A 5 20.65 2.28 -0.44
C ILE A 5 20.12 3.67 -0.10
N ALA A 6 19.81 4.48 -1.10
CA ALA A 6 19.08 5.73 -0.91
C ALA A 6 17.56 5.45 -1.04
N LEU A 7 16.82 5.65 0.04
CA LEU A 7 15.36 5.51 0.10
C LEU A 7 14.69 6.86 -0.12
N GLY A 8 13.94 7.01 -1.20
CA GLY A 8 13.27 8.23 -1.63
C GLY A 8 12.10 8.68 -0.75
N MET A 9 12.21 8.48 0.57
CA MET A 9 11.15 8.79 1.53
C MET A 9 11.67 9.63 2.70
N ARG A 10 10.85 10.60 3.12
CA ARG A 10 11.05 11.31 4.40
C ARG A 10 10.27 10.57 5.46
N LEU A 11 10.96 9.79 6.29
CA LEU A 11 10.33 9.10 7.40
C LEU A 11 9.87 10.10 8.47
N ARG A 12 8.66 9.90 9.00
CA ARG A 12 8.05 10.75 10.04
C ARG A 12 7.45 9.88 11.13
N GLU A 13 7.43 10.41 12.35
CA GLU A 13 6.71 9.83 13.47
C GLU A 13 5.21 10.16 13.38
N GLY A 14 4.38 9.29 13.96
CA GLY A 14 2.93 9.49 14.07
C GLY A 14 2.11 8.63 13.10
N PRO A 15 0.79 8.89 13.04
CA PRO A 15 -0.18 8.10 12.29
C PRO A 15 -0.16 8.47 10.79
N TRP A 16 0.74 7.88 10.04
CA TRP A 16 0.85 8.04 8.61
C TRP A 16 0.39 6.78 7.88
N GLY A 17 -0.06 6.93 6.62
CA GLY A 17 -0.54 5.82 5.80
C GLY A 17 0.53 4.75 5.48
N GLY A 18 0.10 3.68 4.80
CA GLY A 18 0.89 2.47 4.56
C GLY A 18 2.25 2.68 3.88
N GLY A 19 2.42 3.75 3.08
CA GLY A 19 3.73 4.09 2.51
C GLY A 19 4.79 4.37 3.57
N MET A 20 4.42 5.05 4.66
CA MET A 20 5.35 5.35 5.75
C MET A 20 5.74 4.10 6.54
N GLN A 21 4.78 3.20 6.78
CA GLN A 21 5.04 1.91 7.43
C GLN A 21 6.00 1.06 6.59
N PHE A 22 5.80 0.99 5.27
CA PHE A 22 6.72 0.34 4.35
C PHE A 22 8.15 0.91 4.46
N GLY A 23 8.30 2.23 4.42
CA GLY A 23 9.62 2.88 4.49
C GLY A 23 10.35 2.60 5.80
N LYS A 24 9.64 2.65 6.94
CA LYS A 24 10.18 2.31 8.26
C LYS A 24 10.61 0.85 8.35
N ALA A 25 9.74 -0.07 7.89
CA ALA A 25 10.04 -1.50 7.89
C ALA A 25 11.28 -1.82 7.03
N LEU A 26 11.37 -1.21 5.84
CA LEU A 26 12.51 -1.42 4.94
C LEU A 26 13.82 -0.88 5.53
N ALA A 27 13.79 0.31 6.12
CA ALA A 27 14.96 0.92 6.75
C ALA A 27 15.45 0.08 7.95
N ASN A 28 14.56 -0.37 8.81
CA ASN A 28 14.88 -1.23 9.93
C ASN A 28 15.45 -2.57 9.47
N TYR A 29 14.79 -3.23 8.50
CA TYR A 29 15.23 -4.52 7.97
C TYR A 29 16.65 -4.47 7.39
N PHE A 30 16.99 -3.41 6.68
CA PHE A 30 18.34 -3.24 6.12
C PHE A 30 19.36 -2.84 7.19
N GLY A 31 19.01 -1.94 8.11
CA GLY A 31 19.88 -1.53 9.22
C GLY A 31 20.30 -2.71 10.09
N GLU A 32 19.36 -3.62 10.44
CA GLU A 32 19.64 -4.85 11.20
C GLU A 32 20.64 -5.79 10.47
N ARG A 33 20.77 -5.65 9.15
CA ARG A 33 21.68 -6.46 8.31
C ARG A 33 22.98 -5.75 7.95
N GLY A 34 23.24 -4.60 8.59
CA GLY A 34 24.43 -3.81 8.35
C GLY A 34 24.48 -3.15 6.96
N ILE A 35 23.31 -2.91 6.35
CA ILE A 35 23.18 -2.21 5.07
C ILE A 35 22.90 -0.74 5.36
N ASP A 36 23.65 0.16 4.73
CA ASP A 36 23.52 1.60 4.94
C ASP A 36 22.26 2.13 4.21
N VAL A 37 21.33 2.70 4.97
CA VAL A 37 20.12 3.33 4.42
C VAL A 37 20.24 4.86 4.54
N LEU A 38 20.24 5.51 3.40
CA LEU A 38 20.34 6.95 3.24
C LEU A 38 18.96 7.51 2.81
N PHE A 39 18.68 8.76 3.17
CA PHE A 39 17.42 9.44 2.83
C PHE A 39 17.64 10.68 1.94
N ASP A 40 18.81 10.77 1.35
CA ASP A 40 19.22 11.82 0.41
C ASP A 40 20.18 11.24 -0.66
N LEU A 41 20.68 12.09 -1.54
CA LEU A 41 21.59 11.75 -2.62
C LEU A 41 22.95 12.46 -2.48
N HIS A 42 23.44 12.65 -1.24
CA HIS A 42 24.71 13.33 -1.01
C HIS A 42 25.92 12.39 -1.04
N ASP A 43 25.74 11.13 -0.65
CA ASP A 43 26.81 10.13 -0.66
C ASP A 43 27.19 9.76 -2.11
N PRO A 44 28.49 9.81 -2.50
CA PRO A 44 28.93 9.53 -3.86
C PRO A 44 28.90 8.05 -4.24
N ASP A 45 28.74 7.14 -3.28
CA ASP A 45 28.88 5.69 -3.47
C ASP A 45 27.56 4.91 -3.30
N ILE A 46 26.42 5.54 -3.58
CA ILE A 46 25.11 4.87 -3.50
C ILE A 46 25.04 3.74 -4.54
N ASP A 47 24.71 2.53 -4.10
CA ASP A 47 24.55 1.37 -4.96
C ASP A 47 23.15 1.32 -5.59
N ILE A 48 22.12 1.48 -4.75
CA ILE A 48 20.70 1.42 -5.14
C ILE A 48 19.99 2.71 -4.74
N ILE A 49 19.20 3.27 -5.63
CA ILE A 49 18.30 4.39 -5.37
C ILE A 49 16.87 3.88 -5.52
N LEU A 50 16.09 3.86 -4.45
CA LEU A 50 14.68 3.48 -4.48
C LEU A 50 13.81 4.73 -4.54
N LEU A 51 13.29 5.04 -5.73
CA LEU A 51 12.33 6.12 -5.96
C LEU A 51 10.92 5.64 -5.59
N THR A 52 10.29 6.29 -4.62
CA THR A 52 8.94 5.94 -4.15
C THR A 52 7.87 6.96 -4.58
N ASP A 53 8.20 8.24 -4.60
CA ASP A 53 7.30 9.30 -5.05
C ASP A 53 8.11 10.41 -5.75
N PRO A 54 7.96 10.57 -7.07
CA PRO A 54 8.71 11.57 -7.83
C PRO A 54 8.20 12.99 -7.65
N ARG A 55 7.05 13.21 -6.98
CA ARG A 55 6.41 14.51 -6.86
C ARG A 55 7.10 15.38 -5.82
N ARG A 56 7.61 16.53 -6.22
CA ARG A 56 8.24 17.49 -5.30
C ARG A 56 7.27 18.08 -4.27
N SER A 57 5.97 18.14 -4.61
CA SER A 57 4.91 18.62 -3.72
C SER A 57 4.55 17.62 -2.63
N SER A 58 4.92 16.35 -2.79
CA SER A 58 4.65 15.31 -1.80
C SER A 58 5.50 15.49 -0.55
N GLN A 59 4.84 15.52 0.59
CA GLN A 59 5.51 15.64 1.89
C GLN A 59 6.35 14.40 2.25
N SER A 60 6.05 13.25 1.66
CA SER A 60 6.78 12.00 1.88
C SER A 60 7.98 11.82 0.95
N SER A 61 8.10 12.59 -0.12
CA SER A 61 9.21 12.50 -1.07
C SER A 61 10.49 13.12 -0.51
N ALA A 62 11.58 12.35 -0.48
CA ALA A 62 12.91 12.84 -0.09
C ALA A 62 13.66 13.45 -1.26
N PHE A 63 13.55 12.86 -2.44
CA PHE A 63 14.13 13.32 -3.69
C PHE A 63 13.25 12.90 -4.88
N THR A 64 13.42 13.59 -5.99
CA THR A 64 12.66 13.38 -7.22
C THR A 64 13.49 12.66 -8.28
N ASP A 65 12.85 12.25 -9.38
CA ASP A 65 13.53 11.75 -10.58
C ASP A 65 14.50 12.78 -11.20
N ALA A 66 14.20 14.09 -11.08
CA ALA A 66 15.12 15.16 -11.51
C ALA A 66 16.40 15.20 -10.66
N ASP A 67 16.28 14.95 -9.35
CA ASP A 67 17.43 14.88 -8.43
C ASP A 67 18.27 13.64 -8.72
N ILE A 68 17.60 12.50 -8.99
CA ILE A 68 18.24 11.24 -9.41
C ILE A 68 18.99 11.42 -10.73
N ALA A 69 18.35 12.06 -11.74
CA ALA A 69 19.02 12.33 -13.02
C ALA A 69 20.26 13.20 -12.85
N TYR A 70 20.23 14.19 -11.94
CA TYR A 70 21.41 14.97 -11.60
C TYR A 70 22.51 14.10 -10.97
N TYR A 71 22.15 13.28 -10.00
CA TYR A 71 23.09 12.40 -9.32
C TYR A 71 23.77 11.43 -10.28
N LEU A 72 23.00 10.75 -11.13
CA LEU A 72 23.54 9.81 -12.12
C LEU A 72 24.41 10.46 -13.20
N THR A 73 24.16 11.75 -13.50
CA THR A 73 24.92 12.48 -14.52
C THR A 73 26.24 13.04 -13.98
N ASN A 74 26.24 13.51 -12.73
CA ASN A 74 27.33 14.34 -12.21
C ASN A 74 28.10 13.70 -11.05
N ILE A 75 27.51 12.73 -10.34
CA ILE A 75 28.09 12.16 -9.11
C ILE A 75 28.43 10.67 -9.35
N ASN A 76 27.42 9.80 -9.48
CA ASN A 76 27.67 8.37 -9.64
C ASN A 76 26.76 7.76 -10.73
N SER A 77 27.32 7.54 -11.91
CA SER A 77 26.60 6.93 -13.03
C SER A 77 26.38 5.41 -12.87
N ARG A 78 26.97 4.79 -11.85
CA ARG A 78 26.89 3.34 -11.61
C ARG A 78 25.78 2.93 -10.65
N SER A 79 25.09 3.88 -10.02
CA SER A 79 23.94 3.58 -9.18
C SER A 79 22.77 3.02 -9.99
N ILE A 80 22.12 2.01 -9.44
CA ILE A 80 20.92 1.40 -10.03
C ILE A 80 19.69 2.06 -9.42
N VAL A 81 18.76 2.47 -10.27
CA VAL A 81 17.50 3.09 -9.85
C VAL A 81 16.37 2.08 -9.95
N VAL A 82 15.66 1.86 -8.86
CA VAL A 82 14.42 1.07 -8.78
C VAL A 82 13.30 2.04 -8.47
N GLN A 83 12.22 2.02 -9.26
CA GLN A 83 11.02 2.79 -8.96
C GLN A 83 9.94 1.89 -8.37
N ARG A 84 9.37 2.31 -7.23
CA ARG A 84 8.20 1.65 -6.63
C ARG A 84 6.94 2.38 -7.01
N ILE A 85 5.97 1.67 -7.61
CA ILE A 85 4.65 2.16 -7.95
C ILE A 85 3.65 1.63 -6.92
N ASN A 86 3.00 2.53 -6.19
CA ASN A 86 2.10 2.21 -5.07
C ASN A 86 0.79 2.99 -5.08
N ASP A 87 0.52 3.73 -6.14
CA ASP A 87 -0.67 4.55 -6.26
C ASP A 87 -1.21 4.49 -7.69
N SER A 88 -2.52 4.51 -7.84
CA SER A 88 -3.20 4.76 -9.10
C SER A 88 -4.31 5.77 -8.83
N SER A 89 -4.37 6.81 -9.61
CA SER A 89 -5.55 7.64 -9.64
C SER A 89 -6.60 6.97 -10.52
N HIS A 90 -7.53 6.30 -9.89
CA HIS A 90 -8.62 5.62 -10.58
C HIS A 90 -9.67 6.62 -11.04
N SER A 91 -9.36 7.39 -12.09
CA SER A 91 -10.36 8.10 -12.87
C SER A 91 -10.25 7.65 -14.32
N ARG A 92 -11.38 7.55 -15.04
CA ARG A 92 -11.47 7.14 -16.46
C ARG A 92 -10.69 8.05 -17.43
N THR A 93 -10.03 9.08 -16.95
CA THR A 93 -9.08 9.92 -17.66
C THR A 93 -7.75 9.74 -17.00
N ALA A 94 -6.73 9.34 -17.77
CA ALA A 94 -5.35 9.19 -17.30
C ALA A 94 -4.96 10.46 -16.52
N ASP A 95 -4.96 10.38 -15.21
CA ASP A 95 -4.70 11.48 -14.30
C ASP A 95 -3.23 11.90 -14.42
N PHE A 96 -2.97 13.18 -14.25
CA PHE A 96 -1.63 13.74 -14.23
C PHE A 96 -0.68 13.02 -13.26
N ARG A 97 -1.20 12.43 -12.19
CA ARG A 97 -0.41 11.63 -11.23
C ARG A 97 0.12 10.35 -11.86
N SER A 98 -0.71 9.57 -12.54
CA SER A 98 -0.30 8.35 -13.24
C SER A 98 0.73 8.66 -14.33
N ARG A 99 0.50 9.72 -15.11
CA ARG A 99 1.47 10.22 -16.12
C ARG A 99 2.79 10.66 -15.48
N ARG A 100 2.73 11.29 -14.31
CA ARG A 100 3.94 11.71 -13.57
C ARG A 100 4.77 10.52 -13.09
N LEU A 101 4.11 9.48 -12.58
CA LEU A 101 4.77 8.25 -12.16
C LEU A 101 5.40 7.53 -13.37
N ALA A 102 4.66 7.41 -14.48
CA ALA A 102 5.15 6.81 -15.71
C ALA A 102 6.31 7.63 -16.33
N PHE A 103 6.24 8.96 -16.30
CA PHE A 103 7.34 9.81 -16.77
C PHE A 103 8.60 9.60 -15.92
N ALA A 104 8.49 9.52 -14.59
CA ALA A 104 9.62 9.29 -13.71
C ALA A 104 10.32 7.96 -13.97
N ASN A 105 9.61 6.98 -14.54
CA ASN A 105 10.17 5.68 -14.89
C ASN A 105 11.30 5.75 -15.92
N HIS A 106 11.42 6.85 -16.66
CA HIS A 106 12.53 7.03 -17.57
C HIS A 106 13.91 7.11 -16.89
N CYS A 107 13.97 7.44 -15.59
CA CYS A 107 15.22 7.38 -14.83
C CYS A 107 15.47 6.02 -14.16
N ALA A 108 14.48 5.12 -14.16
CA ALA A 108 14.59 3.82 -13.53
C ALA A 108 15.34 2.81 -14.42
N HIS A 109 15.89 1.78 -13.79
CA HIS A 109 16.44 0.60 -14.43
C HIS A 109 15.55 -0.64 -14.17
N HIS A 110 14.66 -0.55 -13.18
CA HIS A 110 13.73 -1.60 -12.79
C HIS A 110 12.52 -1.00 -12.11
N THR A 111 11.36 -1.66 -12.21
CA THR A 111 10.10 -1.18 -11.62
C THR A 111 9.50 -2.23 -10.70
N VAL A 112 9.03 -1.81 -9.53
CA VAL A 112 8.31 -2.65 -8.58
C VAL A 112 6.88 -2.13 -8.42
N PHE A 113 5.91 -2.94 -8.77
CA PHE A 113 4.50 -2.73 -8.45
C PHE A 113 4.13 -3.43 -7.15
N ILE A 114 3.16 -2.89 -6.41
CA ILE A 114 2.71 -3.50 -5.15
C ILE A 114 1.59 -4.53 -5.33
N SER A 115 1.07 -4.67 -6.54
CA SER A 115 0.10 -5.70 -6.93
C SER A 115 0.10 -5.89 -8.44
N GLN A 116 -0.34 -7.05 -8.91
CA GLN A 116 -0.53 -7.32 -10.33
C GLN A 116 -1.65 -6.44 -10.88
N TRP A 117 -2.75 -6.30 -10.16
CA TRP A 117 -3.84 -5.41 -10.55
C TRP A 117 -3.35 -3.98 -10.85
N LEU A 118 -2.45 -3.44 -10.03
CA LEU A 118 -1.91 -2.09 -10.26
C LEU A 118 -1.06 -2.03 -11.53
N GLN A 119 -0.26 -3.04 -11.81
CA GLN A 119 0.50 -3.15 -13.05
C GLN A 119 -0.46 -3.20 -14.25
N ASP A 120 -1.46 -4.08 -14.21
CA ASP A 120 -2.44 -4.26 -15.28
C ASP A 120 -3.21 -2.96 -15.60
N VAL A 121 -3.60 -2.20 -14.56
CA VAL A 121 -4.24 -0.88 -14.74
C VAL A 121 -3.37 0.07 -15.53
N TYR A 122 -2.09 0.17 -15.22
CA TYR A 122 -1.17 1.03 -15.97
C TYR A 122 -0.94 0.54 -17.39
N GLU A 123 -0.87 -0.76 -17.62
CA GLU A 123 -0.71 -1.36 -18.96
C GLU A 123 -1.95 -1.13 -19.82
N ILE A 124 -3.17 -1.27 -19.26
CA ILE A 124 -4.44 -0.97 -19.92
C ILE A 124 -4.53 0.52 -20.31
N ASP A 125 -4.02 1.42 -19.45
CA ASP A 125 -3.94 2.85 -19.72
C ASP A 125 -2.84 3.21 -20.74
N GLY A 126 -2.12 2.23 -21.30
CA GLY A 126 -1.11 2.39 -22.34
C GLY A 126 0.26 2.81 -21.83
N PHE A 127 0.54 2.71 -20.53
CA PHE A 127 1.86 2.97 -19.98
C PHE A 127 2.74 1.71 -20.02
N SER A 128 4.01 1.89 -20.35
CA SER A 128 5.02 0.82 -20.29
C SER A 128 6.10 1.18 -19.27
N PHE A 129 6.47 0.20 -18.45
CA PHE A 129 7.49 0.35 -17.41
C PHE A 129 8.69 -0.56 -17.69
N ILE A 130 9.86 -0.14 -17.20
CA ILE A 130 11.09 -0.90 -17.40
C ILE A 130 11.13 -2.08 -16.43
N GLU A 131 11.27 -3.31 -16.95
CA GLU A 131 11.43 -4.56 -16.19
C GLU A 131 10.49 -4.61 -14.96
N PRO A 132 9.16 -4.61 -15.17
CA PRO A 132 8.22 -4.60 -14.06
C PRO A 132 8.20 -5.94 -13.33
N VAL A 133 8.16 -5.87 -12.00
CA VAL A 133 7.91 -7.02 -11.10
C VAL A 133 6.92 -6.63 -10.04
N VAL A 134 6.26 -7.61 -9.43
CA VAL A 134 5.35 -7.39 -8.30
C VAL A 134 6.02 -7.83 -7.00
N ILE A 135 6.12 -6.90 -6.04
CA ILE A 135 6.46 -7.20 -4.65
C ILE A 135 5.31 -6.70 -3.78
N LYS A 136 4.58 -7.63 -3.22
CA LYS A 136 3.40 -7.35 -2.39
C LYS A 136 3.78 -6.64 -1.09
N ASN A 137 2.90 -5.75 -0.62
CA ASN A 137 3.05 -5.11 0.69
C ASN A 137 2.90 -6.11 1.82
N GLY A 138 3.43 -5.75 2.99
CA GLY A 138 3.27 -6.51 4.23
C GLY A 138 3.28 -5.60 5.44
N ALA A 139 2.56 -5.98 6.50
CA ALA A 139 2.55 -5.26 7.76
C ALA A 139 3.48 -5.92 8.80
N ASP A 140 3.82 -5.17 9.84
CA ASP A 140 4.75 -5.62 10.88
C ASP A 140 4.10 -6.70 11.76
N ARG A 141 4.58 -7.95 11.63
CA ARG A 141 4.07 -9.10 12.41
C ARG A 141 4.42 -9.01 13.89
N SER A 142 5.36 -8.19 14.30
CA SER A 142 5.64 -7.96 15.72
C SER A 142 4.53 -7.15 16.40
N VAL A 143 3.75 -6.40 15.62
CA VAL A 143 2.62 -5.58 16.05
C VAL A 143 1.30 -6.28 15.72
N PHE A 144 1.13 -6.65 14.45
CA PHE A 144 -0.09 -7.29 13.94
C PHE A 144 0.12 -8.80 13.88
N HIS A 145 -0.41 -9.51 14.84
CA HIS A 145 -0.32 -10.97 14.99
C HIS A 145 -1.62 -11.50 15.59
N ASP A 146 -1.87 -12.78 15.44
CA ASP A 146 -3.08 -13.46 15.91
C ASP A 146 -3.01 -13.98 17.35
N PHE A 147 -1.85 -13.89 18.00
CA PHE A 147 -1.68 -14.33 19.38
C PHE A 147 -2.60 -13.56 20.33
N GLY A 148 -3.41 -14.26 21.11
CA GLY A 148 -4.42 -13.69 21.98
C GLY A 148 -5.67 -13.18 21.25
N GLY A 149 -5.79 -13.46 19.94
CA GLY A 149 -6.95 -13.12 19.12
C GLY A 149 -8.19 -13.92 19.53
N ARG A 150 -9.34 -13.29 19.37
CA ARG A 150 -10.63 -13.90 19.70
C ARG A 150 -11.06 -14.90 18.64
N ILE A 151 -11.58 -16.05 19.07
CA ILE A 151 -12.19 -17.04 18.19
C ILE A 151 -13.69 -17.01 18.45
N TRP A 152 -14.48 -16.91 17.38
CA TRP A 152 -15.94 -16.94 17.51
C TRP A 152 -16.43 -18.37 17.75
N ASP A 153 -17.14 -18.58 18.86
CA ASP A 153 -17.68 -19.86 19.31
C ASP A 153 -19.18 -20.06 18.99
N ARG A 154 -19.79 -19.11 18.26
CA ARG A 154 -21.21 -19.05 17.91
C ARG A 154 -22.19 -18.73 19.04
N ASN A 155 -21.72 -18.55 20.28
CA ASN A 155 -22.56 -18.21 21.43
C ASN A 155 -22.75 -16.70 21.58
N GLU A 156 -22.05 -15.90 20.81
CA GLU A 156 -22.16 -14.44 20.76
C GLU A 156 -22.38 -13.95 19.33
N LYS A 157 -22.69 -12.68 19.17
CA LYS A 157 -22.75 -12.05 17.85
C LYS A 157 -21.37 -12.10 17.18
N LEU A 158 -21.33 -12.30 15.86
CA LEU A 158 -20.10 -12.19 15.11
C LEU A 158 -19.65 -10.72 15.08
N ARG A 159 -18.50 -10.43 15.65
CA ARG A 159 -17.94 -9.08 15.71
C ARG A 159 -17.16 -8.78 14.45
N VAL A 160 -17.64 -7.82 13.71
CA VAL A 160 -17.07 -7.37 12.43
C VAL A 160 -16.35 -6.05 12.65
N VAL A 161 -15.19 -5.85 12.02
CA VAL A 161 -14.41 -4.62 12.13
C VAL A 161 -13.88 -4.16 10.79
N THR A 162 -13.75 -2.86 10.64
CA THR A 162 -12.94 -2.19 9.62
C THR A 162 -12.15 -1.04 10.23
N HIS A 163 -11.07 -0.60 9.56
CA HIS A 163 -10.39 0.62 9.98
C HIS A 163 -9.86 1.42 8.79
N HIS A 164 -10.00 2.75 8.86
CA HIS A 164 -9.52 3.68 7.83
C HIS A 164 -9.09 5.03 8.41
N TRP A 165 -7.97 5.55 7.94
CA TRP A 165 -7.50 6.90 8.27
C TRP A 165 -8.14 7.98 7.41
N SER A 166 -8.51 7.62 6.17
CA SER A 166 -9.04 8.54 5.18
C SER A 166 -10.57 8.57 5.24
N THR A 167 -11.14 9.75 5.14
CA THR A 167 -12.58 9.98 4.97
C THR A 167 -13.06 9.80 3.52
N ASN A 168 -12.17 9.34 2.61
CA ASN A 168 -12.49 9.14 1.21
C ASN A 168 -13.55 8.05 1.02
N TRP A 169 -14.65 8.36 0.35
CA TRP A 169 -15.75 7.43 0.04
C TRP A 169 -15.30 6.14 -0.65
N LYS A 170 -14.23 6.21 -1.47
CA LYS A 170 -13.64 5.04 -2.11
C LYS A 170 -13.08 4.00 -1.13
N LYS A 171 -12.96 4.34 0.16
CA LYS A 171 -12.60 3.36 1.19
C LYS A 171 -13.76 2.44 1.60
N GLY A 172 -14.92 2.55 0.94
CA GLY A 172 -16.06 1.64 1.11
C GLY A 172 -17.10 2.16 2.09
N LEU A 173 -17.16 3.47 2.31
CA LEU A 173 -18.12 4.07 3.25
C LEU A 173 -19.58 3.78 2.88
N ASP A 174 -19.87 3.64 1.59
CA ASP A 174 -21.16 3.18 1.07
C ASP A 174 -21.58 1.84 1.70
N VAL A 175 -20.69 0.86 1.69
CA VAL A 175 -20.94 -0.48 2.25
C VAL A 175 -21.02 -0.44 3.78
N TYR A 176 -20.20 0.37 4.42
CA TYR A 176 -20.22 0.47 5.89
C TYR A 176 -21.51 1.10 6.41
N LEU A 177 -22.12 2.03 5.66
CA LEU A 177 -23.43 2.59 5.95
C LEU A 177 -24.56 1.58 5.65
N GLU A 178 -24.39 0.73 4.61
CA GLU A 178 -25.32 -0.38 4.37
C GLU A 178 -25.29 -1.38 5.53
N ILE A 179 -24.10 -1.75 6.04
CA ILE A 179 -23.95 -2.61 7.23
C ILE A 179 -24.67 -1.97 8.43
N ASP A 180 -24.45 -0.67 8.67
CA ASP A 180 -25.11 0.06 9.76
C ASP A 180 -26.64 -0.03 9.66
N THR A 181 -27.18 0.12 8.46
CA THR A 181 -28.62 0.01 8.19
C THR A 181 -29.13 -1.40 8.46
N LEU A 182 -28.40 -2.43 8.01
CA LEU A 182 -28.73 -3.84 8.23
C LEU A 182 -28.77 -4.18 9.73
N LEU A 183 -27.87 -3.62 10.54
CA LEU A 183 -27.83 -3.83 11.98
C LEU A 183 -29.08 -3.28 12.73
N GLY A 184 -29.84 -2.41 12.11
CA GLY A 184 -31.15 -1.98 12.61
C GLY A 184 -32.29 -2.98 12.40
N GLN A 185 -32.06 -4.10 11.67
CA GLN A 185 -33.08 -5.03 11.24
C GLN A 185 -32.73 -6.48 11.59
N ARG A 186 -33.75 -7.32 11.87
CA ARG A 186 -33.57 -8.76 11.97
C ARG A 186 -33.33 -9.37 10.59
N PRO A 187 -32.49 -10.43 10.48
CA PRO A 187 -31.79 -11.09 11.57
C PRO A 187 -30.45 -10.45 11.95
N TYR A 188 -29.96 -9.42 11.22
CA TYR A 188 -28.60 -8.87 11.34
C TYR A 188 -28.34 -8.30 12.73
N SER A 189 -29.32 -7.61 13.32
CA SER A 189 -29.22 -7.05 14.68
C SER A 189 -28.98 -8.11 15.76
N GLU A 190 -29.34 -9.36 15.50
CA GLU A 190 -29.16 -10.47 16.44
C GLU A 190 -27.87 -11.25 16.15
N LEU A 191 -27.36 -11.20 14.91
CA LEU A 191 -26.25 -12.04 14.47
C LEU A 191 -24.91 -11.30 14.46
N PHE A 192 -24.91 -9.96 14.33
CA PHE A 192 -23.69 -9.20 14.10
C PHE A 192 -23.56 -7.98 15.01
N GLU A 193 -22.31 -7.61 15.26
CA GLU A 193 -21.88 -6.30 15.72
C GLU A 193 -20.87 -5.74 14.73
N PHE A 194 -20.87 -4.43 14.50
CA PHE A 194 -19.90 -3.80 13.61
C PHE A 194 -19.18 -2.65 14.31
N THR A 195 -17.86 -2.59 14.16
CA THR A 195 -17.01 -1.54 14.66
C THR A 195 -16.28 -0.87 13.51
N PHE A 196 -16.41 0.43 13.38
CA PHE A 196 -15.63 1.27 12.47
C PHE A 196 -14.55 1.99 13.28
N VAL A 197 -13.28 1.74 13.00
CA VAL A 197 -12.14 2.39 13.64
C VAL A 197 -11.56 3.41 12.67
N GLY A 198 -11.70 4.70 12.96
CA GLY A 198 -11.18 5.71 12.06
C GLY A 198 -11.95 7.02 12.04
N ARG A 199 -11.67 7.82 11.02
CA ARG A 199 -12.33 9.11 10.82
C ARG A 199 -13.60 8.93 9.99
N VAL A 200 -14.70 9.44 10.49
CA VAL A 200 -15.97 9.51 9.79
C VAL A 200 -16.11 10.92 9.19
N PRO A 201 -16.56 11.09 7.92
CA PRO A 201 -16.90 12.40 7.38
C PRO A 201 -17.95 13.12 8.24
N GLU A 202 -17.91 14.44 8.30
CA GLU A 202 -18.80 15.24 9.14
C GLU A 202 -20.29 15.11 8.79
N ASP A 203 -20.58 14.81 7.51
CA ASP A 203 -21.92 14.60 6.97
C ASP A 203 -22.44 13.17 7.14
N VAL A 204 -21.66 12.27 7.74
CA VAL A 204 -21.98 10.85 7.92
C VAL A 204 -22.25 10.55 9.39
N GLN A 205 -23.36 9.86 9.67
CA GLN A 205 -23.70 9.40 11.01
C GLN A 205 -24.06 7.91 11.00
N PHE A 206 -23.32 7.12 11.76
CA PHE A 206 -23.67 5.73 12.08
C PHE A 206 -24.69 5.70 13.23
N ARG A 207 -25.67 4.78 13.17
CA ARG A 207 -26.75 4.63 14.15
C ARG A 207 -26.62 3.37 15.00
N HIS A 208 -26.10 2.31 14.42
CA HIS A 208 -26.02 0.97 15.00
C HIS A 208 -24.57 0.46 15.07
N THR A 209 -23.64 1.15 14.41
CA THR A 209 -22.22 0.82 14.35
C THR A 209 -21.48 1.51 15.51
N ARG A 210 -20.61 0.79 16.17
CA ARG A 210 -19.67 1.37 17.14
C ARG A 210 -18.56 2.10 16.39
N VAL A 211 -18.45 3.40 16.58
CA VAL A 211 -17.35 4.20 16.05
C VAL A 211 -16.27 4.35 17.12
N VAL A 212 -15.02 4.10 16.72
CA VAL A 212 -13.82 4.25 17.55
C VAL A 212 -12.88 5.22 16.86
N ASP A 213 -12.32 6.15 17.61
CA ASP A 213 -11.33 7.08 17.11
C ASP A 213 -10.12 6.35 16.45
N PRO A 214 -9.41 7.00 15.53
CA PRO A 214 -8.26 6.41 14.87
C PRO A 214 -7.22 5.86 15.86
N LEU A 215 -6.87 4.60 15.71
CA LEU A 215 -5.86 3.89 16.52
C LEU A 215 -4.65 3.53 15.64
N THR A 216 -3.48 3.34 16.27
CA THR A 216 -2.24 2.92 15.60
C THR A 216 -1.48 1.87 16.40
N GLY A 217 -0.57 1.17 15.75
CA GLY A 217 0.35 0.24 16.40
C GLY A 217 -0.38 -0.82 17.22
N SER A 218 0.11 -1.08 18.42
CA SER A 218 -0.44 -2.12 19.31
C SER A 218 -1.90 -1.87 19.70
N HIS A 219 -2.30 -0.61 19.91
CA HIS A 219 -3.69 -0.28 20.24
C HIS A 219 -4.66 -0.66 19.10
N LEU A 220 -4.27 -0.42 17.85
CA LEU A 220 -5.04 -0.87 16.69
C LEU A 220 -5.07 -2.39 16.62
N ALA A 221 -3.92 -3.04 16.78
CA ALA A 221 -3.82 -4.49 16.75
C ALA A 221 -4.68 -5.16 17.84
N ASP A 222 -4.71 -4.62 19.07
CA ASP A 222 -5.56 -5.10 20.17
C ASP A 222 -7.05 -4.93 19.82
N GLN A 223 -7.41 -3.79 19.25
CA GLN A 223 -8.77 -3.55 18.78
C GLN A 223 -9.17 -4.56 17.70
N LEU A 224 -8.30 -4.83 16.72
CA LEU A 224 -8.57 -5.82 15.68
C LEU A 224 -8.73 -7.23 16.27
N ARG A 225 -7.79 -7.68 17.12
CA ARG A 225 -7.85 -9.00 17.79
C ARG A 225 -9.08 -9.22 18.65
N SER A 226 -9.76 -8.17 19.09
CA SER A 226 -11.03 -8.27 19.83
C SER A 226 -12.24 -8.62 18.97
N HIS A 227 -12.07 -8.74 17.65
CA HIS A 227 -13.10 -9.06 16.66
C HIS A 227 -12.89 -10.42 16.00
N HIS A 228 -13.81 -10.81 15.14
CA HIS A 228 -13.81 -12.12 14.49
C HIS A 228 -13.64 -12.06 12.98
N LEU A 229 -14.14 -10.98 12.33
CA LEU A 229 -14.16 -10.81 10.88
C LEU A 229 -13.72 -9.39 10.53
N TYR A 230 -12.87 -9.26 9.53
CA TYR A 230 -12.49 -7.98 8.95
C TYR A 230 -13.31 -7.71 7.68
N VAL A 231 -13.81 -6.49 7.48
CA VAL A 231 -14.44 -6.07 6.22
C VAL A 231 -13.58 -5.03 5.51
N SER A 232 -13.28 -5.28 4.24
CA SER A 232 -12.63 -4.32 3.35
C SER A 232 -13.49 -4.05 2.13
N ALA A 233 -14.11 -2.87 2.06
CA ALA A 233 -14.99 -2.48 0.98
C ALA A 233 -14.40 -1.43 0.04
N SER A 234 -13.08 -1.22 0.07
CA SER A 234 -12.39 -0.24 -0.77
C SER A 234 -12.60 -0.50 -2.26
N VAL A 235 -12.76 0.58 -3.03
CA VAL A 235 -12.89 0.55 -4.50
C VAL A 235 -11.57 0.93 -5.12
N GLY A 236 -11.06 0.09 -6.06
CA GLY A 236 -9.80 0.35 -6.76
C GLY A 236 -8.60 0.42 -5.82
N GLU A 237 -8.57 -0.37 -4.76
CA GLU A 237 -7.47 -0.41 -3.79
C GLU A 237 -6.22 -1.03 -4.40
N ALA A 238 -5.13 -0.28 -4.46
CA ALA A 238 -3.87 -0.75 -5.07
C ALA A 238 -3.14 -1.81 -4.24
N ALA A 239 -3.23 -1.77 -2.95
CA ALA A 239 -2.83 -2.71 -1.89
C ALA A 239 -2.73 -1.95 -0.56
N GLY A 240 -3.86 -1.62 0.02
CA GLY A 240 -3.91 -0.92 1.32
C GLY A 240 -3.40 -1.79 2.46
N MET A 241 -2.79 -1.15 3.46
CA MET A 241 -2.27 -1.89 4.63
C MET A 241 -3.39 -2.43 5.52
N HIS A 242 -4.54 -1.78 5.53
CA HIS A 242 -5.64 -2.04 6.45
C HIS A 242 -6.13 -3.51 6.44
N HIS A 243 -6.33 -4.10 5.27
CA HIS A 243 -6.76 -5.51 5.20
C HIS A 243 -5.63 -6.48 5.54
N ILE A 244 -4.36 -6.12 5.27
CA ILE A 244 -3.19 -6.90 5.66
C ILE A 244 -3.05 -6.92 7.19
N GLU A 245 -3.20 -5.77 7.84
CA GLU A 245 -3.17 -5.62 9.30
C GLU A 245 -4.27 -6.45 9.97
N GLY A 246 -5.50 -6.40 9.42
CA GLY A 246 -6.62 -7.23 9.87
C GLY A 246 -6.34 -8.73 9.73
N ALA A 247 -5.83 -9.14 8.57
CA ALA A 247 -5.51 -10.55 8.29
C ALA A 247 -4.38 -11.08 9.17
N LEU A 248 -3.32 -10.31 9.41
CA LEU A 248 -2.24 -10.68 10.33
C LEU A 248 -2.71 -10.81 11.78
N CYS A 249 -3.74 -10.05 12.17
CA CYS A 249 -4.42 -10.24 13.46
C CYS A 249 -5.31 -11.50 13.50
N GLY A 250 -5.27 -12.33 12.45
CA GLY A 250 -5.99 -13.60 12.36
C GLY A 250 -7.46 -13.45 11.98
N LEU A 251 -7.89 -12.31 11.44
CA LEU A 251 -9.25 -12.07 11.01
C LEU A 251 -9.44 -12.49 9.55
N PRO A 252 -10.33 -13.45 9.23
CA PRO A 252 -10.75 -13.67 7.86
C PRO A 252 -11.27 -12.37 7.24
N VAL A 253 -11.03 -12.14 5.94
CA VAL A 253 -11.38 -10.89 5.29
C VAL A 253 -12.61 -11.06 4.40
N LEU A 254 -13.70 -10.39 4.74
CA LEU A 254 -14.83 -10.19 3.83
C LEU A 254 -14.50 -8.97 2.96
N TYR A 255 -14.30 -9.16 1.65
CA TYR A 255 -13.77 -8.11 0.79
C TYR A 255 -14.60 -7.87 -0.46
N ARG A 256 -14.73 -6.58 -0.86
CA ARG A 256 -15.31 -6.21 -2.15
C ARG A 256 -14.42 -6.73 -3.27
N GLN A 257 -15.04 -7.31 -4.33
CA GLN A 257 -14.33 -7.75 -5.53
C GLN A 257 -13.81 -6.54 -6.33
N SER A 258 -12.79 -5.86 -5.83
CA SER A 258 -12.29 -4.62 -6.40
C SER A 258 -10.81 -4.39 -6.12
N GLY A 259 -10.09 -3.82 -7.09
CA GLY A 259 -8.69 -3.52 -6.93
C GLY A 259 -7.83 -4.77 -6.74
N ALA A 260 -6.78 -4.64 -5.93
CA ALA A 260 -5.90 -5.72 -5.54
C ALA A 260 -6.42 -6.57 -4.38
N LEU A 261 -7.61 -6.30 -3.82
CA LEU A 261 -8.14 -7.09 -2.70
C LEU A 261 -8.20 -8.59 -3.00
N PRO A 262 -8.62 -9.06 -4.20
CA PRO A 262 -8.59 -10.49 -4.54
C PRO A 262 -7.20 -11.11 -4.44
N GLU A 263 -6.15 -10.39 -4.82
CA GLU A 263 -4.77 -10.90 -4.80
C GLU A 263 -4.24 -11.16 -3.37
N TYR A 264 -4.76 -10.42 -2.39
CA TYR A 264 -4.34 -10.50 -1.01
C TYR A 264 -5.27 -11.34 -0.13
N CYS A 265 -6.53 -11.51 -0.54
CA CYS A 265 -7.58 -12.00 0.34
C CYS A 265 -8.26 -13.29 -0.15
N SER A 266 -8.12 -13.71 -1.42
CA SER A 266 -8.91 -14.81 -1.99
C SER A 266 -8.79 -16.15 -1.25
N GLU A 267 -7.60 -16.48 -0.74
CA GLU A 267 -7.33 -17.69 0.04
C GLU A 267 -7.67 -17.52 1.54
N PHE A 268 -7.78 -16.28 2.00
CA PHE A 268 -7.88 -15.91 3.41
C PHE A 268 -9.18 -15.18 3.75
N GLY A 269 -10.17 -15.25 2.86
CA GLY A 269 -11.39 -14.49 3.02
C GLY A 269 -12.50 -14.94 2.09
N LEU A 270 -13.49 -14.07 1.96
CA LEU A 270 -14.63 -14.26 1.10
C LEU A 270 -14.92 -12.98 0.33
N ALA A 271 -15.07 -13.08 -0.98
CA ALA A 271 -15.47 -11.96 -1.81
C ALA A 271 -16.97 -11.68 -1.68
N PHE A 272 -17.36 -10.42 -1.79
CA PHE A 272 -18.73 -10.01 -2.06
C PHE A 272 -18.77 -9.05 -3.25
N ASP A 273 -19.87 -9.15 -4.01
CA ASP A 273 -20.13 -8.29 -5.16
C ASP A 273 -20.82 -6.99 -4.71
N GLU A 274 -20.86 -6.01 -5.59
CA GLU A 274 -21.51 -4.74 -5.32
C GLU A 274 -23.01 -4.94 -4.98
N GLY A 275 -23.48 -4.31 -3.91
CA GLY A 275 -24.84 -4.47 -3.40
C GLY A 275 -25.14 -5.82 -2.70
N ALA A 276 -24.13 -6.67 -2.49
CA ALA A 276 -24.33 -8.02 -1.92
C ALA A 276 -23.69 -8.20 -0.53
N ILE A 277 -23.41 -7.12 0.20
CA ILE A 277 -22.79 -7.21 1.53
C ILE A 277 -23.64 -7.97 2.54
N SER A 278 -24.97 -7.87 2.46
CA SER A 278 -25.91 -8.58 3.30
C SER A 278 -25.73 -10.10 3.20
N VAL A 279 -25.67 -10.61 1.97
CA VAL A 279 -25.42 -12.03 1.68
C VAL A 279 -23.97 -12.40 2.06
N GLY A 280 -23.02 -11.51 1.79
CA GLY A 280 -21.61 -11.67 2.16
C GLY A 280 -21.41 -11.90 3.66
N LEU A 281 -22.07 -11.12 4.51
CA LEU A 281 -22.03 -11.26 5.96
C LEU A 281 -22.55 -12.63 6.43
N LEU A 282 -23.72 -13.06 5.93
CA LEU A 282 -24.30 -14.37 6.27
C LEU A 282 -23.38 -15.51 5.83
N ASN A 283 -22.90 -15.47 4.60
CA ASN A 283 -21.98 -16.48 4.07
C ASN A 283 -20.65 -16.53 4.87
N ALA A 284 -20.09 -15.37 5.24
CA ALA A 284 -18.88 -15.32 6.04
C ALA A 284 -19.10 -15.91 7.44
N ARG A 285 -20.27 -15.64 8.05
CA ARG A 285 -20.67 -16.22 9.34
C ARG A 285 -20.78 -17.75 9.26
N ASP A 286 -21.42 -18.27 8.24
CA ASP A 286 -21.61 -19.73 8.10
C ASP A 286 -20.29 -20.46 7.83
N ARG A 287 -19.41 -19.85 7.04
CA ARG A 287 -18.10 -20.39 6.64
C ARG A 287 -16.95 -20.01 7.60
N TYR A 288 -17.24 -19.28 8.68
CA TYR A 288 -16.21 -18.75 9.58
C TYR A 288 -15.18 -19.78 10.04
N PRO A 289 -15.55 -21.01 10.50
CA PRO A 289 -14.56 -21.97 10.96
C PRO A 289 -13.53 -22.33 9.89
N ARG A 290 -13.97 -22.49 8.64
CA ARG A 290 -13.09 -22.77 7.50
C ARG A 290 -12.21 -21.58 7.16
N LEU A 291 -12.78 -20.38 7.12
CA LEU A 291 -12.03 -19.15 6.83
C LEU A 291 -10.98 -18.89 7.91
N LYS A 292 -11.34 -19.08 9.18
CA LYS A 292 -10.44 -18.87 10.33
C LYS A 292 -9.27 -19.85 10.30
N ALA A 293 -9.48 -21.09 9.91
CA ALA A 293 -8.43 -22.10 9.83
C ALA A 293 -7.30 -21.73 8.86
N ASN A 294 -7.62 -21.01 7.78
CA ASN A 294 -6.61 -20.60 6.79
C ASN A 294 -5.74 -19.44 7.27
N MET A 295 -6.16 -18.69 8.30
CA MET A 295 -5.49 -17.42 8.68
C MET A 295 -4.08 -17.63 9.24
N SER A 296 -3.74 -18.80 9.77
CA SER A 296 -2.38 -19.12 10.23
C SER A 296 -1.35 -19.07 9.09
N GLU A 297 -1.79 -19.30 7.86
CA GLU A 297 -0.95 -19.33 6.67
C GLU A 297 -0.86 -17.98 5.94
N TYR A 298 -1.46 -16.90 6.48
CA TYR A 298 -1.44 -15.59 5.82
C TYR A 298 0.00 -15.04 5.68
N PRO A 299 0.52 -14.85 4.44
CA PRO A 299 1.95 -14.70 4.24
C PRO A 299 2.44 -13.24 4.23
N TYR A 300 1.54 -12.27 4.03
CA TYR A 300 1.94 -10.90 3.67
C TYR A 300 2.37 -10.07 4.89
N ASP A 301 3.56 -10.35 5.39
CA ASP A 301 4.20 -9.53 6.43
C ASP A 301 5.35 -8.66 5.89
N ALA A 302 5.80 -7.72 6.74
CA ALA A 302 6.87 -6.80 6.39
C ALA A 302 8.21 -7.51 6.12
N THR A 303 8.47 -8.65 6.77
CA THR A 303 9.71 -9.41 6.57
C THR A 303 9.76 -10.01 5.18
N LEU A 304 8.66 -10.61 4.71
CA LEU A 304 8.55 -11.14 3.34
C LEU A 304 8.70 -10.01 2.31
N CYS A 305 8.02 -8.88 2.50
CA CYS A 305 8.15 -7.72 1.62
C CYS A 305 9.60 -7.23 1.55
N CYS A 306 10.23 -6.95 2.69
CA CYS A 306 11.59 -6.42 2.76
C CYS A 306 12.64 -7.42 2.23
N SER A 307 12.49 -8.72 2.52
CA SER A 307 13.39 -9.75 1.98
C SER A 307 13.30 -9.87 0.46
N SER A 308 12.10 -9.68 -0.10
CA SER A 308 11.90 -9.65 -1.56
C SER A 308 12.63 -8.46 -2.21
N TYR A 309 12.55 -7.26 -1.60
CA TYR A 309 13.36 -6.11 -2.04
C TYR A 309 14.85 -6.39 -1.91
N HIS A 310 15.29 -6.99 -0.81
CA HIS A 310 16.70 -7.34 -0.62
C HIS A 310 17.19 -8.34 -1.69
N ALA A 311 16.43 -9.38 -1.97
CA ALA A 311 16.75 -10.34 -3.03
C ALA A 311 16.84 -9.65 -4.39
N LEU A 312 15.88 -8.81 -4.74
CA LEU A 312 15.88 -8.01 -5.98
C LEU A 312 17.14 -7.13 -6.05
N PHE A 313 17.46 -6.37 -5.02
CA PHE A 313 18.61 -5.46 -5.03
C PHE A 313 19.93 -6.24 -5.22
N ARG A 314 20.10 -7.38 -4.56
CA ARG A 314 21.26 -8.25 -4.74
C ARG A 314 21.36 -8.79 -6.17
N GLU A 315 20.26 -9.20 -6.75
CA GLU A 315 20.22 -9.67 -8.14
C GLU A 315 20.62 -8.56 -9.12
N LEU A 316 20.04 -7.36 -8.97
CA LEU A 316 20.36 -6.22 -9.81
C LEU A 316 21.83 -5.83 -9.71
N LEU A 317 22.40 -5.83 -8.51
CA LEU A 317 23.81 -5.54 -8.29
C LEU A 317 24.74 -6.60 -8.88
N ALA A 318 24.37 -7.87 -8.80
CA ALA A 318 25.12 -8.97 -9.43
C ALA A 318 25.15 -8.85 -10.97
N LYS A 319 24.11 -8.26 -11.56
CA LYS A 319 23.98 -8.04 -13.02
C LYS A 319 24.17 -6.55 -13.40
N ARG A 320 24.92 -5.78 -12.60
CA ARG A 320 25.00 -4.31 -12.68
C ARG A 320 25.21 -3.77 -14.09
N GLU A 321 26.20 -4.30 -14.84
CA GLU A 321 26.51 -3.80 -16.20
C GLU A 321 25.32 -3.99 -17.17
N ALA A 322 24.69 -5.15 -17.14
CA ALA A 322 23.51 -5.43 -17.95
C ALA A 322 22.31 -4.56 -17.54
N VAL A 323 22.16 -4.30 -16.24
CA VAL A 323 21.11 -3.42 -15.72
C VAL A 323 21.34 -1.98 -16.15
N LEU A 324 22.56 -1.47 -16.04
CA LEU A 324 22.91 -0.10 -16.45
C LEU A 324 22.75 0.12 -17.95
N SER A 325 22.93 -0.91 -18.81
CA SER A 325 22.70 -0.81 -20.24
C SER A 325 21.24 -0.55 -20.63
N ARG A 326 20.28 -0.78 -19.71
CA ARG A 326 18.85 -0.47 -19.90
C ARG A 326 18.54 1.01 -19.82
N ARG A 327 19.48 1.86 -19.41
CA ARG A 327 19.28 3.30 -19.27
C ARG A 327 18.84 3.93 -20.58
N ARG A 328 17.67 4.58 -20.55
CA ARG A 328 17.00 5.15 -21.74
C ARG A 328 17.52 6.53 -22.15
N TRP A 329 18.46 7.10 -21.41
CA TRP A 329 19.00 8.43 -21.66
C TRP A 329 20.51 8.51 -21.44
N THR A 330 21.13 9.48 -22.13
CA THR A 330 22.56 9.77 -22.04
C THR A 330 22.81 11.04 -21.20
N ARG A 331 24.07 11.35 -20.93
CA ARG A 331 24.44 12.61 -20.26
C ARG A 331 23.86 13.85 -20.96
N LEU A 332 23.82 13.87 -22.29
CA LEU A 332 23.34 15.00 -23.08
C LEU A 332 21.85 15.27 -22.90
N ASN A 333 21.00 14.24 -22.85
CA ASN A 333 19.57 14.41 -22.68
C ASN A 333 19.10 14.29 -21.22
N GLY A 334 19.98 13.93 -20.29
CA GLY A 334 19.69 13.97 -18.85
C GLY A 334 19.37 15.38 -18.34
N TRP A 335 19.99 16.41 -18.90
CA TRP A 335 19.64 17.82 -18.62
C TRP A 335 18.24 18.17 -19.10
N ILE A 336 17.88 17.76 -20.31
CA ILE A 336 16.55 17.94 -20.88
C ILE A 336 15.50 17.23 -20.01
N PHE A 337 15.74 15.97 -19.65
CA PHE A 337 14.87 15.20 -18.76
C PHE A 337 14.60 15.92 -17.43
N ARG A 338 15.63 16.47 -16.79
CA ARG A 338 15.49 17.27 -15.56
C ARG A 338 14.60 18.48 -15.73
N SER A 339 14.74 19.18 -16.86
CA SER A 339 13.93 20.37 -17.16
C SER A 339 12.46 20.00 -17.35
N TYR A 340 12.17 18.93 -18.08
CA TYR A 340 10.81 18.42 -18.25
C TYR A 340 10.21 17.91 -16.93
N SER A 341 10.96 17.19 -16.10
CA SER A 341 10.49 16.73 -14.78
C SER A 341 10.08 17.91 -13.89
N LYS A 342 10.89 18.98 -13.84
CA LYS A 342 10.56 20.20 -13.08
C LYS A 342 9.32 20.93 -13.62
N ALA A 343 9.19 21.01 -14.95
CA ALA A 343 8.01 21.60 -15.58
C ALA A 343 6.73 20.80 -15.25
N PHE A 344 6.83 19.48 -15.27
CA PHE A 344 5.73 18.58 -14.92
C PHE A 344 5.26 18.79 -13.48
N ASP A 345 6.18 18.95 -12.52
CA ASP A 345 5.85 19.23 -11.11
C ASP A 345 5.13 20.56 -10.92
N ILE A 346 5.44 21.58 -11.75
CA ILE A 346 4.74 22.87 -11.73
C ILE A 346 3.28 22.72 -12.18
N VAL A 347 3.05 21.95 -13.25
CA VAL A 347 1.70 21.66 -13.76
C VAL A 347 0.85 20.92 -12.73
N ILE A 348 1.40 19.87 -12.09
CA ILE A 348 0.70 19.12 -11.05
C ILE A 348 0.35 20.02 -9.86
N LYS A 349 1.27 20.84 -9.40
CA LYS A 349 1.01 21.75 -8.28
C LYS A 349 -0.13 22.75 -8.60
N GLY A 350 -0.24 23.16 -9.85
CA GLY A 350 -1.38 23.98 -10.33
C GLY A 350 -2.69 23.19 -10.27
N TYR A 351 -2.68 21.95 -10.74
CA TYR A 351 -3.85 21.07 -10.74
C TYR A 351 -4.33 20.71 -9.31
N ASP A 352 -3.42 20.33 -8.40
CA ASP A 352 -3.75 20.01 -7.01
C ASP A 352 -4.41 21.20 -6.28
N ARG A 353 -4.04 22.46 -6.64
CA ARG A 353 -4.66 23.68 -6.09
C ARG A 353 -6.06 23.97 -6.63
N MET A 354 -6.38 23.48 -7.83
CA MET A 354 -7.70 23.69 -8.44
C MET A 354 -8.69 22.59 -8.04
N SER A 355 -8.20 21.47 -7.48
CA SER A 355 -8.99 20.29 -7.07
C SER A 355 -9.21 20.21 -5.56
N SER A 356 -8.60 21.11 -4.79
CA SER A 356 -8.78 21.29 -3.35
C SER A 356 -9.78 22.42 -3.08
#